data_393744352936de5c444ef45be895d1c0
#
_entry.id   393744352936de5c444ef45be895d1c0
#
_cell.length_a   1.000
_cell.length_b   1.000
_cell.length_c   1.000
_cell.angle_alpha   90.00
_cell.angle_beta   90.00
_cell.angle_gamma   90.00
#
_symmetry.space_group_name_H-M   'P 1'
#
loop_
_entity.id
_entity.type
_entity.pdbx_description
1 polymer ?
#
loop_
_entity_poly.entity_id
_entity_poly.type
_entity_poly.pdbx_seq_one_letter_code
_entity_poly.pdbx_strand_id
1 'polypeptide(L)'
;MIKKCLITLAVLLSASTVCLAQSDNNINVNDNFNKLSINLLDPTMKVTQLAINFNITASQVDAFNEFLKATDKFKGTNVEVAYEDYKFILDNIETSDFGYILMSGKLADYGFFYLSDRANQKTSDPNISRNHIENIETFFYPKNRLPYKEEIYLAEAYSNIMFNAQSKEVMEELLQNEEILNKYDYANYILALAAYKANNLQIAKQYIQVAITKNPQNLNYKILEAKILANGMKPQEALKVVKQLKKERLTESELIRRVDSIEQYVLYKCATKDNVKNYHLGYYYYLEGDFNKSIKTLQSAITKKKKFNAQVNSLLSKVYLSMQEYEKAQDLAQKTIKRDKDDSTANLSLGQVNYLNKNYKKAMKNFKIAAKDSENETKAEVKIAQTYQSLGNERKAKEMFEKVLKDSATEYEAYYSIALIEPYKELTYLKKALGINIMYTNAWLALARYEISRDNFSMAEDYLAIAYYLDQNDFRYFYYQGLIYKSQDDMQTAALYFRKCLKLNPNCLEAKKELYL
;
A
#
# COMPACT_ATOMS: atom_id res chain seq x y z
N MET A 1 -26.53 -0.90 25.47
CA MET A 1 -26.75 -1.36 24.09
C MET A 1 -25.44 -1.90 23.45
N ILE A 2 -24.32 -1.23 23.60
CA ILE A 2 -22.99 -1.64 23.08
C ILE A 2 -22.54 -3.01 23.62
N LYS A 3 -22.63 -3.27 24.92
CA LYS A 3 -22.32 -4.58 25.52
C LYS A 3 -23.15 -5.76 24.95
N LYS A 4 -24.42 -5.53 24.60
CA LYS A 4 -25.25 -6.57 23.97
C LYS A 4 -24.83 -6.82 22.51
N CYS A 5 -24.40 -5.78 21.79
CA CYS A 5 -23.85 -5.95 20.44
C CYS A 5 -22.49 -6.67 20.44
N LEU A 6 -21.64 -6.41 21.43
CA LEU A 6 -20.35 -7.08 21.58
C LEU A 6 -20.50 -8.56 21.95
N ILE A 7 -21.45 -8.90 22.83
CA ILE A 7 -21.77 -10.30 23.16
C ILE A 7 -22.31 -11.03 21.92
N THR A 8 -23.15 -10.38 21.12
CA THR A 8 -23.65 -10.95 19.86
C THR A 8 -22.52 -11.11 18.83
N LEU A 9 -21.55 -10.18 18.84
CA LEU A 9 -20.38 -10.23 17.99
C LEU A 9 -19.43 -11.36 18.40
N ALA A 10 -19.16 -11.51 19.69
CA ALA A 10 -18.37 -12.62 20.23
C ALA A 10 -19.01 -13.98 19.91
N VAL A 11 -20.34 -14.08 19.98
CA VAL A 11 -21.09 -15.30 19.63
C VAL A 11 -21.07 -15.57 18.12
N LEU A 12 -21.14 -14.54 17.28
CA LEU A 12 -21.01 -14.70 15.82
C LEU A 12 -19.58 -15.10 15.41
N LEU A 13 -18.58 -14.53 16.08
CA LEU A 13 -17.17 -14.88 15.85
C LEU A 13 -16.86 -16.29 16.39
N SER A 14 -17.42 -16.70 17.53
CA SER A 14 -17.26 -18.06 18.05
C SER A 14 -17.94 -19.12 17.17
N ALA A 15 -19.05 -18.80 16.50
CA ALA A 15 -19.72 -19.71 15.59
C ALA A 15 -18.95 -19.90 14.25
N SER A 16 -18.25 -18.85 13.79
CA SER A 16 -17.38 -18.96 12.60
C SER A 16 -16.01 -19.59 12.91
N THR A 17 -15.49 -19.42 14.14
CA THR A 17 -14.22 -20.02 14.57
C THR A 17 -14.28 -21.55 14.74
N VAL A 18 -15.44 -22.12 15.02
CA VAL A 18 -15.59 -23.59 15.09
C VAL A 18 -15.31 -24.27 13.74
N CYS A 19 -15.55 -23.59 12.62
CA CYS A 19 -15.16 -24.08 11.29
C CYS A 19 -13.66 -23.87 10.96
N LEU A 20 -12.97 -22.93 11.62
CA LEU A 20 -11.58 -22.60 11.32
C LEU A 20 -10.57 -23.51 12.05
N ALA A 21 -10.94 -24.06 13.20
CA ALA A 21 -10.03 -24.83 14.07
C ALA A 21 -9.60 -26.22 13.52
N GLN A 22 -10.10 -26.67 12.38
CA GLN A 22 -9.81 -28.01 11.86
C GLN A 22 -8.81 -28.08 10.70
N SER A 23 -8.30 -26.97 10.17
CA SER A 23 -7.42 -26.96 8.98
C SER A 23 -6.00 -26.42 9.16
N ASP A 24 -5.61 -25.93 10.34
CA ASP A 24 -4.48 -25.01 10.47
C ASP A 24 -3.10 -25.62 10.80
N ASN A 25 -2.86 -26.90 10.52
CA ASN A 25 -1.62 -27.56 10.95
C ASN A 25 -0.37 -27.29 10.07
N ASN A 26 -0.41 -26.43 9.06
CA ASN A 26 0.77 -26.17 8.22
C ASN A 26 0.81 -24.72 7.69
N ILE A 27 1.09 -23.76 8.57
CA ILE A 27 1.46 -22.42 8.11
C ILE A 27 2.96 -22.41 7.80
N ASN A 28 3.29 -22.47 6.52
CA ASN A 28 4.68 -22.39 6.08
C ASN A 28 5.08 -20.91 5.96
N VAL A 29 5.77 -20.39 6.99
CA VAL A 29 6.26 -19.01 7.03
C VAL A 29 7.38 -18.83 6.02
N ASN A 30 7.19 -17.96 5.05
CA ASN A 30 8.13 -17.70 3.98
C ASN A 30 9.27 -16.76 4.46
N ASP A 31 10.51 -16.97 3.97
CA ASP A 31 11.71 -16.15 4.28
C ASP A 31 11.55 -14.64 3.97
N ASN A 32 10.49 -14.25 3.26
CA ASN A 32 10.16 -12.85 2.97
C ASN A 32 9.39 -12.14 4.09
N PHE A 33 9.05 -12.84 5.18
CA PHE A 33 8.37 -12.28 6.34
C PHE A 33 9.14 -11.09 6.94
N ASN A 34 10.45 -11.18 7.02
CA ASN A 34 11.31 -10.12 7.54
C ASN A 34 11.24 -8.79 6.77
N LYS A 35 10.96 -8.84 5.46
CA LYS A 35 10.82 -7.61 4.65
C LYS A 35 9.43 -6.98 4.74
N LEU A 36 8.43 -7.78 5.07
CA LEU A 36 7.06 -7.32 5.18
C LEU A 36 6.72 -6.73 6.55
N SER A 37 7.38 -7.22 7.57
CA SER A 37 7.26 -6.64 8.90
C SER A 37 7.67 -5.17 8.96
N ILE A 38 8.51 -4.71 8.04
CA ILE A 38 8.83 -3.30 7.86
C ILE A 38 7.59 -2.48 7.45
N ASN A 39 6.73 -3.08 6.64
CA ASN A 39 5.51 -2.43 6.18
C ASN A 39 4.33 -2.58 7.16
N LEU A 40 4.41 -3.50 8.13
CA LEU A 40 3.40 -3.70 9.18
C LEU A 40 3.12 -2.48 10.03
N LEU A 41 4.03 -1.54 10.00
CA LEU A 41 4.04 -0.39 10.88
C LEU A 41 3.68 0.90 10.16
N ASP A 42 3.38 0.82 8.86
CA ASP A 42 2.76 1.92 8.16
C ASP A 42 1.25 1.93 8.51
N PRO A 43 0.74 2.99 9.17
CA PRO A 43 -0.68 3.11 9.49
C PRO A 43 -1.59 3.15 8.25
N THR A 44 -1.00 3.19 7.05
CA THR A 44 -1.71 3.05 5.78
C THR A 44 -1.79 1.60 5.30
N MET A 45 -1.15 0.66 6.01
CA MET A 45 -1.09 -0.73 5.59
C MET A 45 -2.46 -1.41 5.69
N LYS A 46 -2.88 -2.00 4.60
CA LYS A 46 -4.11 -2.79 4.55
C LYS A 46 -3.84 -4.21 5.05
N VAL A 47 -4.81 -4.78 5.71
CA VAL A 47 -4.78 -6.15 6.24
C VAL A 47 -4.40 -7.21 5.21
N THR A 48 -4.77 -7.00 3.94
CA THR A 48 -4.32 -7.80 2.81
C THR A 48 -2.81 -7.95 2.73
N GLN A 49 -2.05 -6.96 3.16
CA GLN A 49 -0.60 -7.02 3.13
C GLN A 49 -0.05 -8.08 4.10
N LEU A 50 -0.74 -8.33 5.18
CA LEU A 50 -0.40 -9.38 6.14
C LEU A 50 -0.84 -10.77 5.67
N ALA A 51 -2.04 -10.86 5.14
CA ALA A 51 -2.62 -12.08 4.64
C ALA A 51 -1.73 -12.83 3.64
N ILE A 52 -1.00 -12.10 2.90
CA ILE A 52 -0.17 -12.50 1.77
C ILE A 52 1.00 -13.41 2.11
N ASN A 53 1.57 -13.26 3.31
CA ASN A 53 2.76 -14.03 3.69
C ASN A 53 2.44 -15.38 4.29
N PHE A 54 1.20 -15.64 4.59
CA PHE A 54 0.80 -16.72 5.46
C PHE A 54 -0.01 -17.82 4.75
N ASN A 55 -0.02 -17.91 3.43
CA ASN A 55 -0.79 -18.91 2.68
C ASN A 55 -2.22 -19.04 3.24
N ILE A 56 -2.98 -17.96 3.23
CA ILE A 56 -4.33 -17.95 3.78
C ILE A 56 -5.34 -18.66 2.89
N THR A 57 -6.25 -19.37 3.51
CA THR A 57 -7.39 -19.97 2.82
C THR A 57 -8.47 -18.94 2.50
N ALA A 58 -9.29 -19.19 1.48
CA ALA A 58 -10.42 -18.32 1.14
C ALA A 58 -11.39 -18.16 2.32
N SER A 59 -11.65 -19.24 3.07
CA SER A 59 -12.49 -19.20 4.28
C SER A 59 -11.90 -18.34 5.40
N GLN A 60 -10.60 -18.29 5.55
CA GLN A 60 -9.90 -17.41 6.50
C GLN A 60 -10.01 -15.93 6.07
N VAL A 61 -9.89 -15.65 4.78
CA VAL A 61 -10.12 -14.29 4.24
C VAL A 61 -11.56 -13.85 4.50
N ASP A 62 -12.54 -14.72 4.26
CA ASP A 62 -13.95 -14.41 4.49
C ASP A 62 -14.25 -14.17 5.96
N ALA A 63 -13.77 -15.02 6.86
CA ALA A 63 -13.91 -14.84 8.31
C ALA A 63 -13.27 -13.53 8.78
N PHE A 64 -12.13 -13.18 8.21
CA PHE A 64 -11.47 -11.94 8.51
C PHE A 64 -12.22 -10.72 7.96
N ASN A 65 -12.78 -10.80 6.76
CA ASN A 65 -13.64 -9.75 6.21
C ASN A 65 -14.90 -9.52 7.05
N GLU A 66 -15.49 -10.59 7.62
CA GLU A 66 -16.58 -10.48 8.58
C GLU A 66 -16.14 -9.76 9.87
N PHE A 67 -14.97 -10.10 10.39
CA PHE A 67 -14.35 -9.38 11.50
C PHE A 67 -14.15 -7.90 11.16
N LEU A 68 -13.64 -7.56 9.98
CA LEU A 68 -13.47 -6.18 9.54
C LEU A 68 -14.78 -5.42 9.43
N LYS A 69 -15.80 -6.02 8.83
CA LYS A 69 -17.15 -5.42 8.75
C LYS A 69 -17.73 -5.16 10.14
N ALA A 70 -17.51 -6.08 11.07
CA ALA A 70 -17.96 -5.94 12.44
C ALA A 70 -17.23 -4.82 13.19
N THR A 71 -15.94 -4.60 12.89
CA THR A 71 -15.12 -3.55 13.52
C THR A 71 -15.26 -2.19 12.84
N ASP A 72 -15.60 -2.11 11.55
CA ASP A 72 -15.78 -0.86 10.82
C ASP A 72 -16.89 0.04 11.40
N LYS A 73 -17.87 -0.53 12.07
CA LYS A 73 -18.91 0.25 12.77
C LYS A 73 -18.38 1.08 13.94
N PHE A 74 -17.18 0.78 14.44
CA PHE A 74 -16.49 1.58 15.45
C PHE A 74 -15.66 2.71 14.87
N LYS A 75 -15.53 2.78 13.55
CA LYS A 75 -14.80 3.82 12.83
C LYS A 75 -15.49 5.17 13.05
N GLY A 76 -14.78 6.12 13.65
CA GLY A 76 -15.34 7.44 13.96
C GLY A 76 -15.96 7.56 15.35
N THR A 77 -15.94 6.52 16.18
CA THR A 77 -16.29 6.63 17.60
C THR A 77 -15.12 7.21 18.41
N ASN A 78 -15.36 7.50 19.69
CA ASN A 78 -14.31 7.90 20.61
C ASN A 78 -13.22 6.82 20.64
N VAL A 79 -11.96 7.23 20.48
CA VAL A 79 -10.79 6.32 20.41
C VAL A 79 -10.65 5.45 21.65
N GLU A 80 -10.89 6.02 22.82
CA GLU A 80 -10.82 5.29 24.10
C GLU A 80 -11.83 4.14 24.12
N VAL A 81 -13.08 4.41 23.70
CA VAL A 81 -14.13 3.39 23.57
C VAL A 81 -13.73 2.34 22.52
N ALA A 82 -13.20 2.77 21.38
CA ALA A 82 -12.74 1.86 20.34
C ALA A 82 -11.57 1.00 20.80
N TYR A 83 -10.60 1.56 21.52
CA TYR A 83 -9.46 0.84 22.08
C TYR A 83 -9.92 -0.24 23.07
N GLU A 84 -10.77 0.11 24.03
CA GLU A 84 -11.31 -0.84 25.01
C GLU A 84 -12.17 -1.92 24.37
N ASP A 85 -12.94 -1.58 23.34
CA ASP A 85 -13.74 -2.55 22.58
C ASP A 85 -12.83 -3.53 21.83
N TYR A 86 -11.77 -3.07 21.16
CA TYR A 86 -10.79 -3.94 20.49
C TYR A 86 -10.01 -4.79 21.48
N LYS A 87 -9.62 -4.23 22.62
CA LYS A 87 -8.96 -4.97 23.70
C LYS A 87 -9.89 -6.08 24.21
N PHE A 88 -11.16 -5.77 24.45
CA PHE A 88 -12.15 -6.76 24.88
C PHE A 88 -12.33 -7.87 23.83
N ILE A 89 -12.43 -7.53 22.54
CA ILE A 89 -12.53 -8.52 21.46
C ILE A 89 -11.27 -9.41 21.47
N LEU A 90 -10.10 -8.82 21.52
CA LEU A 90 -8.84 -9.55 21.50
C LEU A 90 -8.69 -10.49 22.70
N ASP A 91 -9.14 -10.07 23.89
CA ASP A 91 -9.03 -10.86 25.11
C ASP A 91 -10.02 -12.03 25.17
N ASN A 92 -11.14 -11.93 24.46
CA ASN A 92 -12.22 -12.90 24.50
C ASN A 92 -12.36 -13.75 23.24
N ILE A 93 -11.53 -13.52 22.23
CA ILE A 93 -11.59 -14.29 20.98
C ILE A 93 -10.58 -15.42 21.03
N GLU A 94 -11.03 -16.61 20.62
CA GLU A 94 -10.16 -17.73 20.30
C GLU A 94 -10.18 -17.93 18.78
N THR A 95 -9.04 -17.83 18.14
CA THR A 95 -8.87 -18.00 16.71
C THR A 95 -7.53 -18.68 16.41
N SER A 96 -7.30 -19.03 15.15
CA SER A 96 -6.03 -19.57 14.69
C SER A 96 -4.89 -18.54 14.78
N ASP A 97 -3.66 -19.00 14.74
CA ASP A 97 -2.47 -18.13 14.64
C ASP A 97 -2.62 -17.13 13.51
N PHE A 98 -3.14 -17.59 12.37
CA PHE A 98 -3.43 -16.73 11.25
C PHE A 98 -4.47 -15.65 11.57
N GLY A 99 -5.53 -15.98 12.27
CA GLY A 99 -6.54 -15.02 12.72
C GLY A 99 -5.95 -13.92 13.61
N TYR A 100 -5.07 -14.29 14.55
CA TYR A 100 -4.37 -13.31 15.39
C TYR A 100 -3.44 -12.40 14.59
N ILE A 101 -2.76 -12.92 13.58
CA ILE A 101 -1.89 -12.12 12.71
C ILE A 101 -2.69 -11.11 11.90
N LEU A 102 -3.84 -11.50 11.36
CA LEU A 102 -4.74 -10.60 10.65
C LEU A 102 -5.31 -9.51 11.57
N MET A 103 -5.70 -9.89 12.79
CA MET A 103 -6.13 -8.92 13.80
C MET A 103 -5.02 -7.94 14.15
N SER A 104 -3.79 -8.45 14.34
CA SER A 104 -2.61 -7.63 14.57
C SER A 104 -2.43 -6.57 13.49
N GLY A 105 -2.50 -6.97 12.22
CA GLY A 105 -2.38 -6.03 11.11
C GLY A 105 -3.47 -4.97 11.10
N LYS A 106 -4.72 -5.37 11.35
CA LYS A 106 -5.81 -4.41 11.39
C LYS A 106 -5.70 -3.43 12.56
N LEU A 107 -5.27 -3.90 13.70
CA LEU A 107 -5.03 -3.05 14.86
C LEU A 107 -3.89 -2.06 14.59
N ALA A 108 -2.85 -2.49 13.87
CA ALA A 108 -1.78 -1.60 13.42
C ALA A 108 -2.28 -0.55 12.42
N ASP A 109 -3.15 -0.91 11.47
CA ASP A 109 -3.79 0.01 10.53
C ASP A 109 -4.55 1.15 11.24
N TYR A 110 -5.14 0.84 12.41
CA TYR A 110 -5.82 1.83 13.24
C TYR A 110 -4.87 2.58 14.20
N GLY A 111 -3.58 2.25 14.21
CA GLY A 111 -2.59 2.82 15.13
C GLY A 111 -2.63 2.26 16.55
N PHE A 112 -3.31 1.13 16.75
CA PHE A 112 -3.35 0.45 18.05
C PHE A 112 -2.18 -0.56 18.17
N PHE A 113 -0.96 -0.08 18.09
CA PHE A 113 0.24 -0.94 18.04
C PHE A 113 0.40 -1.85 19.25
N TYR A 114 0.02 -1.39 20.43
CA TYR A 114 0.04 -2.24 21.63
C TYR A 114 -0.91 -3.44 21.51
N LEU A 115 -2.13 -3.22 21.01
CA LEU A 115 -3.08 -4.32 20.79
C LEU A 115 -2.63 -5.22 19.63
N SER A 116 -2.00 -4.64 18.61
CA SER A 116 -1.37 -5.37 17.52
C SER A 116 -0.29 -6.33 18.04
N ASP A 117 0.60 -5.85 18.91
CA ASP A 117 1.62 -6.67 19.55
C ASP A 117 1.01 -7.77 20.42
N ARG A 118 -0.02 -7.46 21.22
CA ARG A 118 -0.76 -8.46 22.01
C ARG A 118 -1.40 -9.54 21.16
N ALA A 119 -1.96 -9.20 19.99
CA ALA A 119 -2.51 -10.17 19.08
C ALA A 119 -1.43 -11.15 18.58
N ASN A 120 -0.24 -10.66 18.25
CA ASN A 120 0.87 -11.51 17.84
C ASN A 120 1.41 -12.39 18.98
N GLN A 121 1.41 -11.91 20.21
CA GLN A 121 1.83 -12.72 21.37
C GLN A 121 0.89 -13.91 21.65
N LYS A 122 -0.32 -13.88 21.10
CA LYS A 122 -1.27 -15.01 21.20
C LYS A 122 -1.02 -16.11 20.16
N THR A 123 -0.16 -15.90 19.17
CA THR A 123 0.20 -16.93 18.20
C THR A 123 1.01 -18.04 18.86
N SER A 124 0.74 -19.29 18.49
CA SER A 124 1.43 -20.46 19.02
C SER A 124 2.74 -20.76 18.29
N ASP A 125 2.93 -20.25 17.06
CA ASP A 125 4.17 -20.42 16.31
C ASP A 125 5.24 -19.43 16.79
N PRO A 126 6.31 -19.93 17.48
CA PRO A 126 7.36 -19.05 18.00
C PRO A 126 8.11 -18.26 16.91
N ASN A 127 8.14 -18.77 15.68
CA ASN A 127 8.85 -18.10 14.58
C ASN A 127 8.02 -16.94 14.06
N ILE A 128 6.70 -17.11 13.90
CA ILE A 128 5.78 -16.04 13.52
C ILE A 128 5.80 -14.95 14.57
N SER A 129 5.56 -15.31 15.83
CA SER A 129 5.50 -14.38 16.94
C SER A 129 6.82 -13.64 17.13
N ARG A 130 7.96 -14.38 17.14
CA ARG A 130 9.29 -13.79 17.30
C ARG A 130 9.63 -12.80 16.17
N ASN A 131 9.50 -13.23 14.92
CA ASN A 131 9.86 -12.40 13.77
C ASN A 131 9.00 -11.14 13.71
N HIS A 132 7.72 -11.24 14.02
CA HIS A 132 6.83 -10.11 14.02
C HIS A 132 7.16 -9.12 15.14
N ILE A 133 7.41 -9.62 16.37
CA ILE A 133 7.80 -8.77 17.50
C ILE A 133 9.15 -8.10 17.23
N GLU A 134 10.16 -8.83 16.76
CA GLU A 134 11.48 -8.27 16.43
C GLU A 134 11.39 -7.18 15.36
N ASN A 135 10.46 -7.32 14.44
CA ASN A 135 10.25 -6.37 13.38
C ASN A 135 9.50 -5.13 13.85
N ILE A 136 8.42 -5.29 14.63
CA ILE A 136 7.76 -4.18 15.32
C ILE A 136 8.78 -3.45 16.21
N GLU A 137 9.53 -4.16 17.03
CA GLU A 137 10.52 -3.57 17.93
C GLU A 137 11.69 -2.92 17.17
N THR A 138 12.11 -3.46 16.03
CA THR A 138 13.22 -2.90 15.24
C THR A 138 12.84 -1.62 14.52
N PHE A 139 11.61 -1.50 14.03
CA PHE A 139 11.19 -0.38 13.18
C PHE A 139 10.60 0.79 13.95
N PHE A 140 9.83 0.52 14.99
CA PHE A 140 9.08 1.53 15.70
C PHE A 140 9.49 1.67 17.16
N TYR A 141 10.00 0.58 17.75
CA TYR A 141 10.35 0.56 19.15
C TYR A 141 11.80 0.11 19.28
N PRO A 142 12.60 0.84 20.05
CA PRO A 142 13.95 0.40 20.34
C PRO A 142 13.93 -1.00 20.96
N LYS A 143 14.92 -1.84 20.63
CA LYS A 143 15.05 -3.25 21.08
C LYS A 143 14.89 -3.49 22.58
N ASN A 144 15.01 -2.45 23.39
CA ASN A 144 14.73 -2.48 24.81
C ASN A 144 13.25 -2.20 25.03
N ARG A 145 12.48 -3.19 25.49
CA ARG A 145 11.07 -3.02 25.85
C ARG A 145 10.89 -1.76 26.68
N LEU A 146 10.03 -0.87 26.20
CA LEU A 146 9.69 0.34 26.91
C LEU A 146 8.93 -0.04 28.19
N PRO A 147 9.37 0.34 29.38
CA PRO A 147 8.46 0.47 30.49
C PRO A 147 7.37 1.45 30.07
N TYR A 148 6.13 1.26 30.47
CA TYR A 148 4.98 2.08 30.06
C TYR A 148 4.62 1.96 28.58
N LYS A 149 4.78 0.77 28.03
CA LYS A 149 4.49 0.44 26.62
C LYS A 149 3.04 0.81 26.26
N GLU A 150 2.09 0.57 27.15
CA GLU A 150 0.65 0.84 26.95
C GLU A 150 0.39 2.33 26.76
N GLU A 151 0.96 3.19 27.56
CA GLU A 151 0.75 4.64 27.49
C GLU A 151 1.29 5.22 26.19
N ILE A 152 2.46 4.76 25.75
CA ILE A 152 3.05 5.21 24.48
C ILE A 152 2.19 4.76 23.31
N TYR A 153 1.72 3.51 23.28
CA TYR A 153 0.88 3.00 22.22
C TYR A 153 -0.50 3.65 22.22
N LEU A 154 -1.05 3.95 23.40
CA LEU A 154 -2.30 4.66 23.51
C LEU A 154 -2.17 6.10 23.01
N ALA A 155 -1.09 6.81 23.35
CA ALA A 155 -0.80 8.14 22.85
C ALA A 155 -0.67 8.15 21.31
N GLU A 156 -0.04 7.13 20.75
CA GLU A 156 0.07 6.97 19.30
C GLU A 156 -1.30 6.72 18.66
N ALA A 157 -2.11 5.84 19.22
CA ALA A 157 -3.45 5.56 18.76
C ALA A 157 -4.32 6.83 18.76
N TYR A 158 -4.32 7.60 19.83
CA TYR A 158 -5.01 8.88 19.91
C TYR A 158 -4.51 9.87 18.86
N SER A 159 -3.20 9.92 18.64
CA SER A 159 -2.59 10.77 17.64
C SER A 159 -3.03 10.39 16.22
N ASN A 160 -3.14 9.10 15.90
CA ASN A 160 -3.50 8.64 14.57
C ASN A 160 -4.98 8.82 14.23
N ILE A 161 -5.86 8.77 15.22
CA ILE A 161 -7.30 8.90 15.00
C ILE A 161 -7.81 10.34 15.14
N MET A 162 -6.94 11.32 15.35
CA MET A 162 -7.26 12.75 15.42
C MET A 162 -8.11 13.20 16.63
N PHE A 163 -8.06 12.51 17.76
CA PHE A 163 -8.74 12.95 18.99
C PHE A 163 -7.81 13.83 19.83
N ASN A 164 -7.83 15.12 19.55
CA ASN A 164 -6.89 16.10 20.13
C ASN A 164 -7.00 16.28 21.65
N ALA A 165 -8.17 16.08 22.26
CA ALA A 165 -8.37 16.27 23.71
C ALA A 165 -7.75 15.12 24.53
N GLN A 166 -8.07 13.88 24.15
CA GLN A 166 -7.54 12.69 24.85
C GLN A 166 -6.06 12.46 24.59
N SER A 167 -5.59 12.77 23.37
CA SER A 167 -4.14 12.72 23.11
C SER A 167 -3.37 13.67 24.03
N LYS A 168 -3.99 14.76 24.47
CA LYS A 168 -3.37 15.72 25.41
C LYS A 168 -3.21 15.15 26.81
N GLU A 169 -4.19 14.43 27.34
CA GLU A 169 -4.11 13.81 28.67
C GLU A 169 -3.02 12.74 28.73
N VAL A 170 -3.02 11.83 27.78
CA VAL A 170 -1.98 10.78 27.69
C VAL A 170 -0.60 11.38 27.44
N MET A 171 -0.54 12.49 26.67
CA MET A 171 0.71 13.24 26.51
C MET A 171 1.17 13.89 27.79
N GLU A 172 0.28 14.42 28.62
CA GLU A 172 0.63 15.02 29.89
C GLU A 172 1.19 13.97 30.87
N GLU A 173 0.67 12.75 30.85
CA GLU A 173 1.24 11.62 31.61
C GLU A 173 2.62 11.20 31.10
N LEU A 174 2.81 11.09 29.80
CA LEU A 174 4.13 10.81 29.21
C LEU A 174 5.14 11.93 29.48
N LEU A 175 4.68 13.19 29.48
CA LEU A 175 5.52 14.36 29.77
C LEU A 175 6.04 14.38 31.21
N GLN A 176 5.33 13.76 32.15
CA GLN A 176 5.75 13.64 33.54
C GLN A 176 6.83 12.56 33.74
N ASN A 177 7.05 11.71 32.73
CA ASN A 177 8.02 10.62 32.82
C ASN A 177 9.31 10.96 32.06
N GLU A 178 10.18 11.77 32.69
CA GLU A 178 11.45 12.19 32.12
C GLU A 178 12.38 11.01 31.76
N GLU A 179 12.29 9.90 32.48
CA GLU A 179 13.11 8.72 32.20
C GLU A 179 12.81 8.14 30.82
N ILE A 180 11.53 8.00 30.46
CA ILE A 180 11.12 7.51 29.13
C ILE A 180 11.57 8.46 28.04
N LEU A 181 11.33 9.76 28.23
CA LEU A 181 11.68 10.77 27.24
C LEU A 181 13.19 10.86 27.02
N ASN A 182 13.96 10.68 28.09
CA ASN A 182 15.42 10.69 27.99
C ASN A 182 15.98 9.41 27.36
N LYS A 183 15.30 8.30 27.46
CA LYS A 183 15.80 6.99 26.99
C LYS A 183 15.39 6.69 25.55
N TYR A 184 14.18 7.06 25.13
CA TYR A 184 13.59 6.56 23.89
C TYR A 184 13.30 7.67 22.86
N ASP A 185 13.86 7.52 21.66
CA ASP A 185 13.62 8.39 20.51
C ASP A 185 12.16 8.35 20.06
N TYR A 186 11.54 7.15 20.06
CA TYR A 186 10.19 6.95 19.61
C TYR A 186 9.13 7.66 20.48
N ALA A 187 9.29 7.69 21.79
CA ALA A 187 8.40 8.44 22.68
C ALA A 187 8.37 9.94 22.31
N ASN A 188 9.55 10.51 22.04
CA ASN A 188 9.66 11.89 21.57
C ASN A 188 8.99 12.11 20.19
N TYR A 189 9.10 11.13 19.28
CA TYR A 189 8.41 11.18 18.00
C TYR A 189 6.88 11.21 18.16
N ILE A 190 6.32 10.35 19.03
CA ILE A 190 4.88 10.31 19.32
C ILE A 190 4.38 11.65 19.90
N LEU A 191 5.11 12.22 20.85
CA LEU A 191 4.79 13.54 21.39
C LEU A 191 4.85 14.63 20.31
N ALA A 192 5.84 14.57 19.43
CA ALA A 192 5.95 15.50 18.30
C ALA A 192 4.75 15.35 17.34
N LEU A 193 4.36 14.12 17.03
CA LEU A 193 3.24 13.82 16.14
C LEU A 193 1.91 14.31 16.73
N ALA A 194 1.65 14.03 18.00
CA ALA A 194 0.45 14.46 18.71
C ALA A 194 0.39 16.00 18.80
N ALA A 195 1.50 16.65 19.18
CA ALA A 195 1.59 18.11 19.21
C ALA A 195 1.37 18.73 17.81
N TYR A 196 1.92 18.11 16.76
CA TYR A 196 1.70 18.55 15.38
C TYR A 196 0.22 18.48 14.98
N LYS A 197 -0.47 17.38 15.30
CA LYS A 197 -1.91 17.21 15.03
C LYS A 197 -2.77 18.18 15.83
N ALA A 198 -2.38 18.49 17.07
CA ALA A 198 -2.98 19.51 17.90
C ALA A 198 -2.64 20.95 17.44
N ASN A 199 -1.92 21.11 16.32
CA ASN A 199 -1.44 22.37 15.79
C ASN A 199 -0.49 23.15 16.75
N ASN A 200 0.11 22.48 17.73
CA ASN A 200 1.14 23.06 18.61
C ASN A 200 2.53 22.84 18.01
N LEU A 201 2.83 23.63 16.98
CA LEU A 201 4.03 23.44 16.17
C LEU A 201 5.33 23.71 16.93
N GLN A 202 5.28 24.52 18.01
CA GLN A 202 6.46 24.82 18.83
C GLN A 202 6.87 23.57 19.64
N ILE A 203 5.93 22.96 20.34
CA ILE A 203 6.15 21.73 21.10
C ILE A 203 6.51 20.59 20.15
N ALA A 204 5.78 20.45 19.03
CA ALA A 204 6.10 19.44 18.01
C ALA A 204 7.56 19.55 17.53
N LYS A 205 8.04 20.77 17.29
CA LYS A 205 9.43 21.00 16.88
C LYS A 205 10.44 20.59 17.94
N GLN A 206 10.19 20.89 19.21
CA GLN A 206 11.10 20.52 20.31
C GLN A 206 11.27 19.00 20.37
N TYR A 207 10.17 18.25 20.43
CA TYR A 207 10.23 16.79 20.55
C TYR A 207 10.77 16.09 19.30
N ILE A 208 10.44 16.58 18.09
CA ILE A 208 10.98 15.93 16.89
C ILE A 208 12.50 16.12 16.78
N GLN A 209 13.05 17.23 17.24
CA GLN A 209 14.49 17.44 17.26
C GLN A 209 15.18 16.47 18.25
N VAL A 210 14.56 16.20 19.39
CA VAL A 210 15.08 15.19 20.35
C VAL A 210 15.07 13.81 19.69
N ALA A 211 13.96 13.43 19.05
CA ALA A 211 13.85 12.13 18.38
C ALA A 211 14.92 11.97 17.28
N ILE A 212 15.12 12.98 16.44
CA ILE A 212 16.14 12.98 15.37
C ILE A 212 17.55 12.92 15.96
N THR A 213 17.82 13.64 17.06
CA THR A 213 19.14 13.63 17.71
C THR A 213 19.47 12.23 18.23
N LYS A 214 18.49 11.50 18.76
CA LYS A 214 18.66 10.14 19.26
C LYS A 214 18.78 9.11 18.14
N ASN A 215 18.02 9.28 17.06
CA ASN A 215 18.00 8.38 15.90
C ASN A 215 17.98 9.15 14.58
N PRO A 216 19.14 9.67 14.13
CA PRO A 216 19.22 10.49 12.93
C PRO A 216 18.99 9.70 11.62
N GLN A 217 18.99 8.37 11.67
CA GLN A 217 18.75 7.52 10.52
C GLN A 217 17.27 7.26 10.25
N ASN A 218 16.40 7.54 11.21
CA ASN A 218 14.96 7.33 11.02
C ASN A 218 14.37 8.42 10.11
N LEU A 219 14.08 8.04 8.87
CA LEU A 219 13.57 8.96 7.86
C LEU A 219 12.15 9.45 8.16
N ASN A 220 11.34 8.68 8.91
CA ASN A 220 10.01 9.10 9.33
C ASN A 220 10.06 10.34 10.22
N TYR A 221 11.07 10.45 11.06
CA TYR A 221 11.27 11.63 11.91
C TYR A 221 11.58 12.87 11.07
N LYS A 222 12.45 12.74 10.06
CA LYS A 222 12.77 13.83 9.12
C LYS A 222 11.55 14.23 8.27
N ILE A 223 10.69 13.26 7.90
CA ILE A 223 9.42 13.54 7.19
C ILE A 223 8.48 14.36 8.09
N LEU A 224 8.33 13.98 9.36
CA LEU A 224 7.52 14.76 10.31
C LEU A 224 8.12 16.14 10.57
N GLU A 225 9.44 16.26 10.71
CA GLU A 225 10.13 17.54 10.82
C GLU A 225 9.79 18.46 9.64
N ALA A 226 9.85 17.95 8.41
CA ALA A 226 9.50 18.72 7.23
C ALA A 226 8.03 19.19 7.27
N LYS A 227 7.09 18.36 7.75
CA LYS A 227 5.68 18.75 7.94
C LYS A 227 5.53 19.86 8.99
N ILE A 228 6.21 19.74 10.12
CA ILE A 228 6.18 20.73 11.21
C ILE A 228 6.73 22.08 10.72
N LEU A 229 7.89 22.06 10.06
CA LEU A 229 8.51 23.27 9.53
C LEU A 229 7.64 23.95 8.47
N ALA A 230 7.04 23.17 7.58
CA ALA A 230 6.16 23.70 6.52
C ALA A 230 4.93 24.41 7.09
N ASN A 231 4.32 23.85 8.15
CA ASN A 231 3.18 24.46 8.82
C ASN A 231 3.55 25.57 9.80
N GLY A 232 4.76 25.54 10.36
CA GLY A 232 5.33 26.56 11.25
C GLY A 232 5.85 27.81 10.52
N MET A 233 5.37 28.10 9.32
CA MET A 233 5.78 29.24 8.48
C MET A 233 7.28 29.28 8.13
N LYS A 234 7.92 28.11 8.12
CA LYS A 234 9.31 27.93 7.74
C LYS A 234 9.49 26.99 6.53
N PRO A 235 8.70 27.16 5.45
CA PRO A 235 8.68 26.22 4.35
C PRO A 235 10.02 26.11 3.61
N GLN A 236 10.86 27.13 3.66
CA GLN A 236 12.20 27.08 3.08
C GLN A 236 13.16 26.17 3.88
N GLU A 237 13.01 26.12 5.22
CA GLU A 237 13.75 25.18 6.05
C GLU A 237 13.26 23.74 5.76
N ALA A 238 11.93 23.54 5.68
CA ALA A 238 11.33 22.27 5.29
C ALA A 238 11.85 21.77 3.94
N LEU A 239 11.99 22.65 2.96
CA LEU A 239 12.52 22.29 1.63
C LEU A 239 13.98 21.82 1.69
N LYS A 240 14.79 22.32 2.62
CA LYS A 240 16.15 21.81 2.83
C LYS A 240 16.13 20.38 3.37
N VAL A 241 15.25 20.10 4.34
CA VAL A 241 15.08 18.74 4.89
C VAL A 241 14.65 17.77 3.79
N VAL A 242 13.66 18.13 2.99
CA VAL A 242 13.20 17.30 1.86
C VAL A 242 14.33 17.03 0.85
N LYS A 243 15.11 18.04 0.51
CA LYS A 243 16.28 17.88 -0.39
C LYS A 243 17.34 16.93 0.18
N GLN A 244 17.48 16.86 1.49
CA GLN A 244 18.37 15.89 2.14
C GLN A 244 17.76 14.47 2.06
N LEU A 245 16.47 14.32 2.37
CA LEU A 245 15.77 13.04 2.23
C LEU A 245 15.89 12.46 0.82
N LYS A 246 15.78 13.28 -0.22
CA LYS A 246 15.91 12.84 -1.62
C LYS A 246 17.34 12.44 -2.03
N LYS A 247 18.35 12.72 -1.22
CA LYS A 247 19.73 12.26 -1.45
C LYS A 247 19.98 10.89 -0.83
N GLU A 248 19.15 10.47 0.11
CA GLU A 248 19.25 9.15 0.71
C GLU A 248 18.90 8.08 -0.33
N ARG A 249 19.58 6.93 -0.25
CA ARG A 249 19.26 5.78 -1.10
C ARG A 249 18.00 5.09 -0.59
N LEU A 250 16.85 5.52 -1.10
CA LEU A 250 15.57 4.92 -0.75
C LEU A 250 15.38 3.61 -1.54
N THR A 251 15.10 2.53 -0.83
CA THR A 251 14.93 1.18 -1.42
C THR A 251 13.47 0.71 -1.42
N GLU A 252 12.60 1.41 -0.71
CA GLU A 252 11.20 1.05 -0.55
C GLU A 252 10.31 2.01 -1.35
N SER A 253 9.45 1.44 -2.18
CA SER A 253 8.55 2.22 -3.04
C SER A 253 7.61 3.14 -2.23
N GLU A 254 7.16 2.67 -1.07
CA GLU A 254 6.29 3.46 -0.20
C GLU A 254 7.03 4.64 0.45
N LEU A 255 8.25 4.43 0.90
CA LEU A 255 9.06 5.52 1.46
C LEU A 255 9.40 6.56 0.39
N ILE A 256 9.70 6.14 -0.83
CA ILE A 256 9.88 7.04 -1.99
C ILE A 256 8.61 7.87 -2.20
N ARG A 257 7.44 7.23 -2.25
CA ARG A 257 6.15 7.88 -2.40
C ARG A 257 5.90 8.93 -1.29
N ARG A 258 6.21 8.59 -0.03
CA ARG A 258 6.05 9.48 1.12
C ARG A 258 6.98 10.68 1.06
N VAL A 259 8.22 10.49 0.60
CA VAL A 259 9.18 11.58 0.40
C VAL A 259 8.73 12.49 -0.75
N ASP A 260 8.24 11.93 -1.85
CA ASP A 260 7.67 12.73 -2.95
C ASP A 260 6.40 13.48 -2.51
N SER A 261 5.56 12.84 -1.71
CA SER A 261 4.35 13.46 -1.15
C SER A 261 4.69 14.67 -0.27
N ILE A 262 5.61 14.50 0.67
CA ILE A 262 6.04 15.63 1.52
C ILE A 262 6.74 16.73 0.71
N GLU A 263 7.47 16.40 -0.34
CA GLU A 263 8.03 17.40 -1.25
C GLU A 263 6.92 18.29 -1.85
N GLN A 264 5.88 17.67 -2.41
CA GLN A 264 4.77 18.41 -3.00
C GLN A 264 4.03 19.27 -1.97
N TYR A 265 3.84 18.75 -0.76
CA TYR A 265 3.25 19.52 0.33
C TYR A 265 4.10 20.75 0.72
N VAL A 266 5.41 20.58 0.83
CA VAL A 266 6.34 21.68 1.14
C VAL A 266 6.37 22.69 0.00
N LEU A 267 6.39 22.26 -1.26
CA LEU A 267 6.31 23.16 -2.43
C LEU A 267 4.99 23.94 -2.46
N TYR A 268 3.88 23.31 -2.08
CA TYR A 268 2.60 24.00 -1.89
C TYR A 268 2.71 25.14 -0.86
N LYS A 269 3.38 24.87 0.27
CA LYS A 269 3.59 25.90 1.31
C LYS A 269 4.58 27.00 0.90
N CYS A 270 5.56 26.68 0.07
CA CYS A 270 6.52 27.64 -0.47
C CYS A 270 5.93 28.52 -1.58
N ALA A 271 4.93 28.04 -2.28
CA ALA A 271 4.38 28.76 -3.42
C ALA A 271 3.65 30.04 -3.00
N THR A 272 3.81 31.11 -3.79
CA THR A 272 3.15 32.40 -3.55
C THR A 272 1.92 32.62 -4.44
N LYS A 273 1.86 31.93 -5.58
CA LYS A 273 0.77 32.05 -6.56
C LYS A 273 -0.23 30.93 -6.37
N ASP A 274 -1.52 31.25 -6.32
CA ASP A 274 -2.59 30.28 -6.06
C ASP A 274 -2.63 29.14 -7.08
N ASN A 275 -2.39 29.43 -8.35
CA ASN A 275 -2.34 28.38 -9.35
C ASN A 275 -1.18 27.39 -9.13
N VAL A 276 -0.01 27.87 -8.66
CA VAL A 276 1.14 27.03 -8.32
C VAL A 276 0.87 26.26 -7.03
N LYS A 277 0.24 26.93 -6.04
CA LYS A 277 -0.23 26.23 -4.82
C LYS A 277 -1.16 25.08 -5.16
N ASN A 278 -2.19 25.35 -5.97
CA ASN A 278 -3.17 24.32 -6.35
C ASN A 278 -2.53 23.19 -7.18
N TYR A 279 -1.51 23.48 -8.00
CA TYR A 279 -0.77 22.45 -8.71
C TYR A 279 -0.06 21.49 -7.74
N HIS A 280 0.74 22.02 -6.82
CA HIS A 280 1.46 21.19 -5.86
C HIS A 280 0.52 20.49 -4.87
N LEU A 281 -0.55 21.16 -4.43
CA LEU A 281 -1.55 20.55 -3.56
C LEU A 281 -2.31 19.43 -4.27
N GLY A 282 -2.65 19.61 -5.55
CA GLY A 282 -3.27 18.57 -6.35
C GLY A 282 -2.34 17.39 -6.59
N TYR A 283 -1.05 17.63 -6.78
CA TYR A 283 -0.06 16.55 -6.89
C TYR A 283 0.11 15.80 -5.56
N TYR A 284 0.14 16.53 -4.43
CA TYR A 284 0.13 15.94 -3.11
C TYR A 284 -1.07 14.98 -2.92
N TYR A 285 -2.29 15.43 -3.24
CA TYR A 285 -3.48 14.57 -3.16
C TYR A 285 -3.40 13.34 -4.07
N TYR A 286 -2.80 13.46 -5.25
CA TYR A 286 -2.54 12.32 -6.12
C TYR A 286 -1.64 11.27 -5.45
N LEU A 287 -0.55 11.71 -4.84
CA LEU A 287 0.40 10.84 -4.14
C LEU A 287 -0.20 10.22 -2.86
N GLU A 288 -1.15 10.90 -2.22
CA GLU A 288 -1.92 10.37 -1.08
C GLU A 288 -3.10 9.47 -1.51
N GLY A 289 -3.30 9.27 -2.82
CA GLY A 289 -4.37 8.42 -3.36
C GLY A 289 -5.77 9.06 -3.38
N ASP A 290 -5.90 10.33 -2.98
CA ASP A 290 -7.19 11.06 -3.04
C ASP A 290 -7.37 11.68 -4.44
N PHE A 291 -7.69 10.84 -5.41
CA PHE A 291 -7.81 11.24 -6.81
C PHE A 291 -8.90 12.29 -7.03
N ASN A 292 -10.01 12.23 -6.30
CA ASN A 292 -11.09 13.19 -6.44
C ASN A 292 -10.68 14.60 -5.99
N LYS A 293 -10.01 14.73 -4.83
CA LYS A 293 -9.44 16.01 -4.40
C LYS A 293 -8.34 16.46 -5.34
N SER A 294 -7.51 15.55 -5.81
CA SER A 294 -6.46 15.86 -6.79
C SER A 294 -7.05 16.53 -8.04
N ILE A 295 -8.04 15.89 -8.68
CA ILE A 295 -8.70 16.44 -9.88
C ILE A 295 -9.28 17.82 -9.62
N LYS A 296 -10.09 17.97 -8.56
CA LYS A 296 -10.74 19.25 -8.22
C LYS A 296 -9.71 20.36 -8.00
N THR A 297 -8.63 20.06 -7.30
CA THR A 297 -7.58 21.03 -6.98
C THR A 297 -6.76 21.39 -8.21
N LEU A 298 -6.40 20.39 -9.05
CA LEU A 298 -5.68 20.63 -10.30
C LEU A 298 -6.51 21.44 -11.30
N GLN A 299 -7.81 21.18 -11.40
CA GLN A 299 -8.71 22.00 -12.24
C GLN A 299 -8.72 23.46 -11.79
N SER A 300 -8.67 23.72 -10.47
CA SER A 300 -8.56 25.07 -9.91
C SER A 300 -7.18 25.73 -10.15
N ALA A 301 -6.17 24.94 -10.54
CA ALA A 301 -4.86 25.46 -10.93
C ALA A 301 -4.82 26.02 -12.35
N ILE A 302 -5.81 25.72 -13.19
CA ILE A 302 -5.85 26.15 -14.60
C ILE A 302 -5.97 27.67 -14.70
N THR A 303 -5.15 28.26 -15.57
CA THR A 303 -5.07 29.72 -15.77
C THR A 303 -5.13 30.06 -17.27
N LYS A 304 -4.99 31.37 -17.59
CA LYS A 304 -4.80 31.81 -18.99
C LYS A 304 -3.40 31.48 -19.56
N LYS A 305 -2.45 31.02 -18.71
CA LYS A 305 -1.08 30.71 -19.12
C LYS A 305 -0.99 29.31 -19.74
N LYS A 306 -0.90 29.28 -21.06
CA LYS A 306 -0.94 28.04 -21.85
C LYS A 306 0.14 27.00 -21.47
N LYS A 307 1.38 27.46 -21.16
CA LYS A 307 2.49 26.56 -20.79
C LYS A 307 2.22 25.89 -19.43
N PHE A 308 1.76 26.65 -18.45
CA PHE A 308 1.44 26.13 -17.14
C PHE A 308 0.24 25.15 -17.19
N ASN A 309 -0.79 25.47 -17.99
CA ASN A 309 -1.91 24.55 -18.19
C ASN A 309 -1.48 23.22 -18.84
N ALA A 310 -0.43 23.22 -19.66
CA ALA A 310 0.11 21.97 -20.19
C ALA A 310 0.64 21.09 -19.06
N GLN A 311 1.39 21.63 -18.10
CA GLN A 311 1.86 20.91 -16.92
C GLN A 311 0.69 20.37 -16.06
N VAL A 312 -0.35 21.18 -15.84
CA VAL A 312 -1.55 20.76 -15.11
C VAL A 312 -2.25 19.62 -15.86
N ASN A 313 -2.43 19.73 -17.18
CA ASN A 313 -3.06 18.70 -17.99
C ASN A 313 -2.23 17.41 -18.03
N SER A 314 -0.90 17.52 -18.03
CA SER A 314 0.02 16.40 -17.94
C SER A 314 -0.22 15.59 -16.67
N LEU A 315 -0.27 16.27 -15.52
CA LEU A 315 -0.55 15.63 -14.24
C LEU A 315 -1.99 15.08 -14.16
N LEU A 316 -2.99 15.82 -14.64
CA LEU A 316 -4.37 15.32 -14.71
C LEU A 316 -4.48 14.06 -15.59
N SER A 317 -3.71 13.98 -16.69
CA SER A 317 -3.69 12.76 -17.52
C SER A 317 -3.17 11.56 -16.73
N LYS A 318 -2.17 11.76 -15.88
CA LYS A 318 -1.62 10.73 -14.98
C LYS A 318 -2.66 10.32 -13.91
N VAL A 319 -3.40 11.28 -13.32
CA VAL A 319 -4.47 10.99 -12.36
C VAL A 319 -5.59 10.17 -13.00
N TYR A 320 -6.09 10.59 -14.17
CA TYR A 320 -7.14 9.85 -14.88
C TYR A 320 -6.67 8.46 -15.35
N LEU A 321 -5.40 8.33 -15.73
CA LEU A 321 -4.82 7.02 -16.03
C LEU A 321 -4.86 6.07 -14.82
N SER A 322 -4.53 6.57 -13.64
CA SER A 322 -4.60 5.80 -12.38
C SER A 322 -6.04 5.41 -12.00
N MET A 323 -7.02 6.19 -12.41
CA MET A 323 -8.46 5.89 -12.26
C MET A 323 -9.02 5.00 -13.41
N GLN A 324 -8.18 4.56 -14.35
CA GLN A 324 -8.56 3.80 -15.55
C GLN A 324 -9.51 4.56 -16.51
N GLU A 325 -9.60 5.89 -16.37
CA GLU A 325 -10.37 6.74 -17.27
C GLU A 325 -9.55 7.10 -18.53
N TYR A 326 -9.28 6.10 -19.34
CA TYR A 326 -8.29 6.16 -20.44
C TYR A 326 -8.58 7.22 -21.51
N GLU A 327 -9.84 7.48 -21.81
CA GLU A 327 -10.24 8.50 -22.79
C GLU A 327 -9.89 9.91 -22.32
N LYS A 328 -10.19 10.22 -21.06
CA LYS A 328 -9.84 11.52 -20.45
C LYS A 328 -8.32 11.68 -20.34
N ALA A 329 -7.62 10.61 -19.93
CA ALA A 329 -6.17 10.60 -19.87
C ALA A 329 -5.55 10.88 -21.24
N GLN A 330 -6.06 10.24 -22.30
CA GLN A 330 -5.60 10.43 -23.67
C GLN A 330 -5.82 11.86 -24.18
N ASP A 331 -7.00 12.43 -24.00
CA ASP A 331 -7.34 13.78 -24.44
C ASP A 331 -6.41 14.83 -23.80
N LEU A 332 -6.20 14.74 -22.49
CA LEU A 332 -5.34 15.66 -21.76
C LEU A 332 -3.87 15.51 -22.15
N ALA A 333 -3.37 14.28 -22.28
CA ALA A 333 -2.01 14.02 -22.73
C ALA A 333 -1.78 14.56 -24.15
N GLN A 334 -2.71 14.35 -25.08
CA GLN A 334 -2.63 14.89 -26.45
C GLN A 334 -2.66 16.42 -26.48
N LYS A 335 -3.48 17.06 -25.65
CA LYS A 335 -3.51 18.52 -25.51
C LYS A 335 -2.17 19.07 -25.01
N THR A 336 -1.52 18.34 -24.10
CA THR A 336 -0.19 18.69 -23.60
C THR A 336 0.86 18.54 -24.68
N ILE A 337 0.94 17.39 -25.37
CA ILE A 337 1.95 17.09 -26.39
C ILE A 337 1.84 18.01 -27.61
N LYS A 338 0.65 18.51 -27.95
CA LYS A 338 0.49 19.54 -28.99
C LYS A 338 1.25 20.84 -28.68
N ARG A 339 1.57 21.09 -27.42
CA ARG A 339 2.25 22.31 -26.95
C ARG A 339 3.69 22.06 -26.55
N ASP A 340 3.92 20.95 -25.87
CA ASP A 340 5.20 20.47 -25.43
C ASP A 340 5.35 19.00 -25.85
N LYS A 341 6.02 18.79 -26.97
CA LYS A 341 6.18 17.47 -27.57
C LYS A 341 7.03 16.52 -26.72
N ASP A 342 7.88 17.09 -25.88
CA ASP A 342 8.83 16.35 -25.05
C ASP A 342 8.37 16.22 -23.59
N ASP A 343 7.15 16.67 -23.25
CA ASP A 343 6.60 16.48 -21.90
C ASP A 343 6.57 14.97 -21.56
N SER A 344 7.41 14.58 -20.61
CA SER A 344 7.68 13.18 -20.30
C SER A 344 6.45 12.48 -19.69
N THR A 345 5.75 13.15 -18.77
CA THR A 345 4.56 12.59 -18.09
C THR A 345 3.39 12.41 -19.05
N ALA A 346 3.13 13.38 -19.94
CA ALA A 346 2.09 13.24 -20.96
C ALA A 346 2.42 12.14 -21.97
N ASN A 347 3.70 12.04 -22.38
CA ASN A 347 4.14 10.97 -23.25
C ASN A 347 4.04 9.60 -22.56
N LEU A 348 4.39 9.50 -21.27
CA LEU A 348 4.23 8.26 -20.52
C LEU A 348 2.75 7.84 -20.45
N SER A 349 1.85 8.76 -20.14
CA SER A 349 0.41 8.52 -20.07
C SER A 349 -0.17 8.10 -21.43
N LEU A 350 0.18 8.84 -22.50
CA LEU A 350 -0.29 8.51 -23.86
C LEU A 350 0.30 7.19 -24.36
N GLY A 351 1.56 6.91 -24.01
CA GLY A 351 2.21 5.64 -24.27
C GLY A 351 1.46 4.47 -23.63
N GLN A 352 1.05 4.62 -22.37
CA GLN A 352 0.30 3.60 -21.64
C GLN A 352 -1.09 3.36 -22.29
N VAL A 353 -1.82 4.41 -22.64
CA VAL A 353 -3.11 4.26 -23.34
C VAL A 353 -2.93 3.59 -24.72
N ASN A 354 -1.89 3.97 -25.47
CA ASN A 354 -1.59 3.31 -26.74
C ASN A 354 -1.22 1.82 -26.57
N TYR A 355 -0.50 1.49 -25.49
CA TYR A 355 -0.14 0.12 -25.16
C TYR A 355 -1.38 -0.74 -24.85
N LEU A 356 -2.29 -0.23 -24.00
CA LEU A 356 -3.56 -0.90 -23.67
C LEU A 356 -4.43 -1.11 -24.91
N ASN A 357 -4.41 -0.15 -25.84
CA ASN A 357 -5.09 -0.26 -27.14
C ASN A 357 -4.32 -1.12 -28.16
N LYS A 358 -3.26 -1.84 -27.75
CA LYS A 358 -2.40 -2.66 -28.60
C LYS A 358 -1.69 -1.90 -29.75
N ASN A 359 -1.67 -0.56 -29.68
CA ASN A 359 -0.96 0.30 -30.63
C ASN A 359 0.53 0.38 -30.29
N TYR A 360 1.22 -0.76 -30.24
CA TYR A 360 2.59 -0.91 -29.70
C TYR A 360 3.63 0.02 -30.37
N LYS A 361 3.52 0.27 -31.69
CA LYS A 361 4.43 1.20 -32.39
C LYS A 361 4.30 2.65 -31.85
N LYS A 362 3.07 3.11 -31.60
CA LYS A 362 2.83 4.44 -31.02
C LYS A 362 3.24 4.49 -29.56
N ALA A 363 2.93 3.44 -28.79
CA ALA A 363 3.35 3.29 -27.40
C ALA A 363 4.87 3.40 -27.26
N MET A 364 5.61 2.64 -28.04
CA MET A 364 7.08 2.64 -28.08
C MET A 364 7.66 4.05 -28.36
N LYS A 365 7.06 4.79 -29.32
CA LYS A 365 7.50 6.17 -29.62
C LYS A 365 7.31 7.07 -28.40
N ASN A 366 6.15 7.02 -27.76
CA ASN A 366 5.84 7.84 -26.60
C ASN A 366 6.74 7.48 -25.41
N PHE A 367 6.93 6.20 -25.10
CA PHE A 367 7.80 5.76 -24.00
C PHE A 367 9.26 6.17 -24.21
N LYS A 368 9.78 6.11 -25.46
CA LYS A 368 11.13 6.60 -25.77
C LYS A 368 11.32 8.10 -25.54
N ILE A 369 10.26 8.89 -25.72
CA ILE A 369 10.29 10.32 -25.40
C ILE A 369 10.27 10.48 -23.87
N ALA A 370 9.40 9.77 -23.17
CA ALA A 370 9.28 9.82 -21.73
C ALA A 370 10.58 9.41 -21.01
N ALA A 371 11.31 8.44 -21.56
CA ALA A 371 12.59 7.95 -21.01
C ALA A 371 13.75 8.94 -21.08
N LYS A 372 13.59 10.09 -21.75
CA LYS A 372 14.63 11.13 -21.78
C LYS A 372 14.66 11.99 -20.52
N ASP A 373 13.64 11.94 -19.73
CA ASP A 373 13.50 12.68 -18.49
C ASP A 373 13.78 11.76 -17.31
N SER A 374 14.72 12.13 -16.44
CA SER A 374 15.17 11.32 -15.31
C SER A 374 14.07 10.97 -14.31
N GLU A 375 13.01 11.78 -14.20
CA GLU A 375 11.88 11.48 -13.31
C GLU A 375 11.06 10.29 -13.81
N ASN A 376 10.95 10.13 -15.12
CA ASN A 376 10.15 9.08 -15.75
C ASN A 376 10.98 7.99 -16.47
N GLU A 377 12.32 8.11 -16.47
CA GLU A 377 13.23 7.25 -17.21
C GLU A 377 13.00 5.76 -16.89
N THR A 378 13.13 5.38 -15.63
CA THR A 378 12.98 3.98 -15.19
C THR A 378 11.61 3.42 -15.54
N LYS A 379 10.54 4.17 -15.26
CA LYS A 379 9.16 3.74 -15.58
C LYS A 379 8.96 3.58 -17.07
N ALA A 380 9.50 4.50 -17.87
CA ALA A 380 9.39 4.44 -19.33
C ALA A 380 10.22 3.27 -19.89
N GLU A 381 11.41 2.98 -19.36
CA GLU A 381 12.22 1.83 -19.76
C GLU A 381 11.51 0.50 -19.46
N VAL A 382 10.86 0.37 -18.29
CA VAL A 382 10.00 -0.80 -18.00
C VAL A 382 8.88 -0.93 -19.05
N LYS A 383 8.20 0.16 -19.40
CA LYS A 383 7.12 0.12 -20.41
C LYS A 383 7.64 -0.17 -21.82
N ILE A 384 8.84 0.28 -22.17
CA ILE A 384 9.51 -0.11 -23.42
C ILE A 384 9.79 -1.63 -23.44
N ALA A 385 10.32 -2.17 -22.34
CA ALA A 385 10.58 -3.60 -22.21
C ALA A 385 9.29 -4.42 -22.30
N GLN A 386 8.22 -4.02 -21.61
CA GLN A 386 6.90 -4.63 -21.71
C GLN A 386 6.33 -4.57 -23.15
N THR A 387 6.61 -3.49 -23.86
CA THR A 387 6.21 -3.37 -25.27
C THR A 387 6.97 -4.34 -26.17
N TYR A 388 8.28 -4.56 -25.95
CA TYR A 388 9.03 -5.60 -26.66
C TYR A 388 8.48 -6.99 -26.35
N GLN A 389 8.15 -7.28 -25.11
CA GLN A 389 7.52 -8.56 -24.71
C GLN A 389 6.20 -8.79 -25.46
N SER A 390 5.33 -7.76 -25.51
CA SER A 390 4.04 -7.84 -26.22
C SER A 390 4.20 -7.97 -27.74
N LEU A 391 5.35 -7.57 -28.29
CA LEU A 391 5.73 -7.76 -29.69
C LEU A 391 6.42 -9.12 -29.97
N GLY A 392 6.52 -10.00 -28.97
CA GLY A 392 7.15 -11.32 -29.07
C GLY A 392 8.68 -11.29 -29.01
N ASN A 393 9.30 -10.16 -28.71
CA ASN A 393 10.77 -10.06 -28.58
C ASN A 393 11.19 -10.21 -27.12
N GLU A 394 11.01 -11.41 -26.59
CA GLU A 394 11.26 -11.74 -25.17
C GLU A 394 12.74 -11.55 -24.78
N ARG A 395 13.67 -11.90 -25.66
CA ARG A 395 15.09 -11.71 -25.41
C ARG A 395 15.42 -10.25 -25.10
N LYS A 396 14.99 -9.34 -25.98
CA LYS A 396 15.25 -7.91 -25.81
C LYS A 396 14.49 -7.31 -24.61
N ALA A 397 13.27 -7.79 -24.38
CA ALA A 397 12.51 -7.40 -23.19
C ALA A 397 13.26 -7.76 -21.91
N LYS A 398 13.73 -9.00 -21.81
CA LYS A 398 14.50 -9.46 -20.63
C LYS A 398 15.79 -8.67 -20.44
N GLU A 399 16.60 -8.48 -21.49
CA GLU A 399 17.82 -7.67 -21.41
C GLU A 399 17.54 -6.26 -20.86
N MET A 400 16.44 -5.64 -21.27
CA MET A 400 16.04 -4.32 -20.77
C MET A 400 15.53 -4.36 -19.33
N PHE A 401 14.74 -5.36 -18.95
CA PHE A 401 14.31 -5.50 -17.55
C PHE A 401 15.51 -5.73 -16.62
N GLU A 402 16.45 -6.58 -17.01
CA GLU A 402 17.67 -6.81 -16.23
C GLU A 402 18.52 -5.54 -16.09
N LYS A 403 18.60 -4.71 -17.14
CA LYS A 403 19.24 -3.40 -17.07
C LYS A 403 18.55 -2.51 -16.03
N VAL A 404 17.22 -2.37 -16.13
CA VAL A 404 16.41 -1.57 -15.18
C VAL A 404 16.64 -2.04 -13.75
N LEU A 405 16.67 -3.35 -13.50
CA LEU A 405 16.86 -3.90 -12.16
C LEU A 405 18.27 -3.71 -11.59
N LYS A 406 19.28 -3.47 -12.42
CA LYS A 406 20.63 -3.07 -11.95
C LYS A 406 20.61 -1.63 -11.43
N ASP A 407 19.86 -0.75 -12.08
CA ASP A 407 19.78 0.67 -11.73
C ASP A 407 18.74 0.92 -10.63
N SER A 408 17.63 0.18 -10.64
CA SER A 408 16.53 0.26 -9.67
C SER A 408 16.01 -1.13 -9.32
N ALA A 409 16.51 -1.69 -8.22
CA ALA A 409 16.08 -3.00 -7.72
C ALA A 409 14.64 -3.00 -7.14
N THR A 410 13.97 -1.86 -7.11
CA THR A 410 12.60 -1.70 -6.57
C THR A 410 11.50 -1.72 -7.64
N GLU A 411 11.86 -2.01 -8.90
CA GLU A 411 10.90 -2.07 -10.00
C GLU A 411 10.18 -3.44 -10.06
N TYR A 412 9.14 -3.58 -9.27
CA TYR A 412 8.35 -4.83 -9.15
C TYR A 412 7.74 -5.30 -10.48
N GLU A 413 7.35 -4.36 -11.37
CA GLU A 413 6.83 -4.71 -12.71
C GLU A 413 7.88 -5.40 -13.58
N ALA A 414 9.16 -5.04 -13.42
CA ALA A 414 10.24 -5.69 -14.13
C ALA A 414 10.43 -7.14 -13.66
N TYR A 415 10.41 -7.38 -12.35
CA TYR A 415 10.44 -8.75 -11.79
C TYR A 415 9.26 -9.59 -12.27
N TYR A 416 8.05 -9.04 -12.21
CA TYR A 416 6.86 -9.71 -12.73
C TYR A 416 7.00 -10.07 -14.22
N SER A 417 7.48 -9.13 -15.02
CA SER A 417 7.62 -9.36 -16.47
C SER A 417 8.70 -10.41 -16.80
N ILE A 418 9.81 -10.44 -16.04
CA ILE A 418 10.82 -11.51 -16.17
C ILE A 418 10.23 -12.86 -15.75
N ALA A 419 9.42 -12.90 -14.71
CA ALA A 419 8.74 -14.12 -14.28
C ALA A 419 7.94 -14.77 -15.43
N LEU A 420 7.25 -13.95 -16.23
CA LEU A 420 6.49 -14.43 -17.39
C LEU A 420 7.36 -14.92 -18.55
N ILE A 421 8.61 -14.47 -18.64
CA ILE A 421 9.59 -14.87 -19.67
C ILE A 421 10.38 -16.12 -19.24
N GLU A 422 10.66 -16.28 -17.95
CA GLU A 422 11.47 -17.36 -17.40
C GLU A 422 10.66 -18.35 -16.54
N PRO A 423 10.00 -19.35 -17.13
CA PRO A 423 9.14 -20.27 -16.38
C PRO A 423 9.84 -21.01 -15.24
N TYR A 424 11.14 -21.35 -15.43
CA TYR A 424 11.92 -22.04 -14.40
C TYR A 424 12.21 -21.21 -13.14
N LYS A 425 12.10 -19.89 -13.25
CA LYS A 425 12.32 -18.94 -12.15
C LYS A 425 11.06 -18.12 -11.82
N GLU A 426 9.93 -18.49 -12.42
CA GLU A 426 8.68 -17.75 -12.31
C GLU A 426 8.35 -17.45 -10.84
N LEU A 427 8.28 -18.48 -10.00
CA LEU A 427 7.96 -18.34 -8.58
C LEU A 427 8.92 -17.39 -7.85
N THR A 428 10.22 -17.49 -8.12
CA THR A 428 11.24 -16.65 -7.49
C THR A 428 11.06 -15.17 -7.83
N TYR A 429 10.79 -14.87 -9.09
CA TYR A 429 10.60 -13.48 -9.53
C TYR A 429 9.25 -12.92 -9.11
N LEU A 430 8.17 -13.72 -9.10
CA LEU A 430 6.87 -13.30 -8.57
C LEU A 430 6.96 -12.94 -7.08
N LYS A 431 7.65 -13.78 -6.28
CA LYS A 431 7.90 -13.48 -4.86
C LYS A 431 8.72 -12.20 -4.67
N LYS A 432 9.72 -11.94 -5.53
CA LYS A 432 10.47 -10.68 -5.49
C LYS A 432 9.58 -9.48 -5.82
N ALA A 433 8.75 -9.57 -6.84
CA ALA A 433 7.80 -8.51 -7.20
C ALA A 433 6.86 -8.18 -6.04
N LEU A 434 6.30 -9.21 -5.41
CA LEU A 434 5.41 -9.06 -4.25
C LEU A 434 6.13 -8.58 -3.00
N GLY A 435 7.39 -8.96 -2.79
CA GLY A 435 8.22 -8.44 -1.69
C GLY A 435 8.48 -6.93 -1.80
N ILE A 436 8.32 -6.35 -2.98
CA ILE A 436 8.45 -4.90 -3.21
C ILE A 436 7.06 -4.23 -3.21
N ASN A 437 6.12 -4.81 -3.91
CA ASN A 437 4.73 -4.32 -3.98
C ASN A 437 3.74 -5.46 -3.82
N ILE A 438 3.31 -5.65 -2.61
CA ILE A 438 2.39 -6.68 -2.20
C ILE A 438 0.94 -6.47 -2.72
N MET A 439 0.59 -5.22 -3.06
CA MET A 439 -0.72 -4.86 -3.64
C MET A 439 -0.77 -5.12 -5.15
N TYR A 440 0.26 -5.78 -5.73
CA TYR A 440 0.32 -5.99 -7.16
C TYR A 440 -0.51 -7.20 -7.59
N THR A 441 -1.78 -6.98 -7.89
CA THR A 441 -2.78 -8.01 -8.26
C THR A 441 -2.30 -8.94 -9.37
N ASN A 442 -1.57 -8.40 -10.37
CA ASN A 442 -1.05 -9.23 -11.48
C ASN A 442 -0.12 -10.36 -11.01
N ALA A 443 0.70 -10.10 -9.99
CA ALA A 443 1.62 -11.12 -9.48
C ALA A 443 0.86 -12.20 -8.69
N TRP A 444 -0.20 -11.85 -7.97
CA TRP A 444 -1.09 -12.81 -7.29
C TRP A 444 -1.82 -13.71 -8.26
N LEU A 445 -2.38 -13.13 -9.31
CA LEU A 445 -3.04 -13.90 -10.37
C LEU A 445 -2.05 -14.81 -11.12
N ALA A 446 -0.79 -14.37 -11.29
CA ALA A 446 0.25 -15.20 -11.88
C ALA A 446 0.65 -16.37 -10.96
N LEU A 447 0.72 -16.14 -9.63
CA LEU A 447 0.94 -17.22 -8.66
C LEU A 447 -0.22 -18.22 -8.68
N ALA A 448 -1.47 -17.75 -8.70
CA ALA A 448 -2.63 -18.63 -8.82
C ALA A 448 -2.56 -19.49 -10.09
N ARG A 449 -2.27 -18.87 -11.23
CA ARG A 449 -2.05 -19.61 -12.50
C ARG A 449 -0.93 -20.65 -12.39
N TYR A 450 0.19 -20.27 -11.75
CA TYR A 450 1.32 -21.16 -11.53
C TYR A 450 0.90 -22.39 -10.72
N GLU A 451 0.15 -22.21 -9.63
CA GLU A 451 -0.32 -23.31 -8.79
C GLU A 451 -1.41 -24.16 -9.48
N ILE A 452 -2.31 -23.55 -10.26
CA ILE A 452 -3.28 -24.29 -11.09
C ILE A 452 -2.56 -25.21 -12.08
N SER A 453 -1.46 -24.74 -12.71
CA SER A 453 -0.69 -25.56 -13.64
C SER A 453 0.03 -26.75 -13.00
N ARG A 454 0.05 -26.81 -11.68
CA ARG A 454 0.64 -27.88 -10.85
C ARG A 454 -0.39 -28.68 -10.09
N ASP A 455 -1.68 -28.48 -10.40
CA ASP A 455 -2.81 -29.09 -9.73
C ASP A 455 -2.89 -28.79 -8.21
N ASN A 456 -2.22 -27.73 -7.76
CA ASN A 456 -2.26 -27.27 -6.38
C ASN A 456 -3.40 -26.26 -6.19
N PHE A 457 -4.63 -26.75 -6.30
CA PHE A 457 -5.83 -25.91 -6.33
C PHE A 457 -6.08 -25.16 -5.03
N SER A 458 -5.78 -25.77 -3.88
CA SER A 458 -5.96 -25.10 -2.58
C SER A 458 -5.12 -23.82 -2.49
N MET A 459 -3.83 -23.89 -2.85
CA MET A 459 -2.97 -22.70 -2.82
C MET A 459 -3.35 -21.69 -3.90
N ALA A 460 -3.85 -22.18 -5.05
CA ALA A 460 -4.35 -21.28 -6.09
C ALA A 460 -5.57 -20.48 -5.62
N GLU A 461 -6.50 -21.12 -4.89
CA GLU A 461 -7.66 -20.45 -4.28
C GLU A 461 -7.23 -19.37 -3.28
N ASP A 462 -6.22 -19.63 -2.45
CA ASP A 462 -5.67 -18.64 -1.53
C ASP A 462 -5.15 -17.39 -2.26
N TYR A 463 -4.36 -17.59 -3.31
CA TYR A 463 -3.85 -16.46 -4.11
C TYR A 463 -4.96 -15.73 -4.87
N LEU A 464 -5.98 -16.46 -5.34
CA LEU A 464 -7.15 -15.87 -5.99
C LEU A 464 -8.00 -15.05 -5.01
N ALA A 465 -8.17 -15.52 -3.76
CA ALA A 465 -8.88 -14.76 -2.75
C ALA A 465 -8.22 -13.40 -2.49
N ILE A 466 -6.89 -13.37 -2.43
CA ILE A 466 -6.11 -12.13 -2.29
C ILE A 466 -6.30 -11.24 -3.53
N ALA A 467 -6.15 -11.81 -4.72
CA ALA A 467 -6.32 -11.06 -5.97
C ALA A 467 -7.72 -10.43 -6.07
N TYR A 468 -8.76 -11.17 -5.70
CA TYR A 468 -10.14 -10.69 -5.67
C TYR A 468 -10.37 -9.57 -4.65
N TYR A 469 -9.75 -9.68 -3.48
CA TYR A 469 -9.82 -8.62 -2.49
C TYR A 469 -9.18 -7.32 -3.00
N LEU A 470 -8.07 -7.42 -3.74
CA LEU A 470 -7.37 -6.28 -4.32
C LEU A 470 -8.14 -5.65 -5.49
N ASP A 471 -8.73 -6.48 -6.35
CA ASP A 471 -9.52 -6.04 -7.51
C ASP A 471 -10.66 -7.02 -7.81
N GLN A 472 -11.86 -6.68 -7.34
CA GLN A 472 -13.08 -7.50 -7.52
C GLN A 472 -13.58 -7.54 -8.97
N ASN A 473 -13.07 -6.66 -9.83
CA ASN A 473 -13.48 -6.55 -11.23
C ASN A 473 -12.48 -7.15 -12.21
N ASP A 474 -11.42 -7.79 -11.74
CA ASP A 474 -10.48 -8.47 -12.63
C ASP A 474 -11.10 -9.77 -13.17
N PHE A 475 -11.31 -9.79 -14.49
CA PHE A 475 -11.94 -10.93 -15.16
C PHE A 475 -11.14 -12.24 -15.03
N ARG A 476 -9.82 -12.15 -14.83
CA ARG A 476 -8.93 -13.31 -14.72
C ARG A 476 -9.19 -14.11 -13.45
N TYR A 477 -9.59 -13.46 -12.37
CA TYR A 477 -10.05 -14.14 -11.16
C TYR A 477 -11.16 -15.15 -11.50
N PHE A 478 -12.18 -14.69 -12.20
CA PHE A 478 -13.32 -15.55 -12.57
C PHE A 478 -12.92 -16.65 -13.55
N TYR A 479 -12.00 -16.37 -14.46
CA TYR A 479 -11.46 -17.38 -15.35
C TYR A 479 -10.73 -18.50 -14.58
N TYR A 480 -9.84 -18.14 -13.67
CA TYR A 480 -9.08 -19.13 -12.89
C TYR A 480 -9.94 -19.89 -11.90
N GLN A 481 -10.93 -19.27 -11.27
CA GLN A 481 -11.94 -19.99 -10.46
C GLN A 481 -12.71 -21.01 -11.32
N GLY A 482 -13.09 -20.63 -12.53
CA GLY A 482 -13.72 -21.57 -13.46
C GLY A 482 -12.86 -22.79 -13.77
N LEU A 483 -11.54 -22.60 -13.94
CA LEU A 483 -10.60 -23.72 -14.14
C LEU A 483 -10.52 -24.65 -12.94
N ILE A 484 -10.53 -24.11 -11.73
CA ILE A 484 -10.49 -24.90 -10.49
C ILE A 484 -11.77 -25.75 -10.38
N TYR A 485 -12.95 -25.18 -10.55
CA TYR A 485 -14.21 -25.96 -10.51
C TYR A 485 -14.29 -27.00 -11.63
N LYS A 486 -13.76 -26.67 -12.81
CA LYS A 486 -13.64 -27.65 -13.91
C LYS A 486 -12.77 -28.85 -13.51
N SER A 487 -11.66 -28.63 -12.81
CA SER A 487 -10.79 -29.71 -12.34
C SER A 487 -11.43 -30.58 -11.25
N GLN A 488 -12.46 -30.08 -10.58
CA GLN A 488 -13.26 -30.80 -9.58
C GLN A 488 -14.49 -31.48 -10.18
N ASP A 489 -14.58 -31.53 -11.53
CA ASP A 489 -15.72 -32.02 -12.29
C ASP A 489 -17.05 -31.27 -12.07
N ASP A 490 -17.02 -30.11 -11.40
CA ASP A 490 -18.18 -29.24 -11.26
C ASP A 490 -18.31 -28.28 -12.47
N MET A 491 -18.76 -28.88 -13.59
CA MET A 491 -18.93 -28.15 -14.85
C MET A 491 -20.01 -27.05 -14.79
N GLN A 492 -20.99 -27.18 -13.88
CA GLN A 492 -22.05 -26.17 -13.75
C GLN A 492 -21.51 -24.89 -13.12
N THR A 493 -20.79 -25.02 -12.01
CA THR A 493 -20.16 -23.89 -11.34
C THR A 493 -19.04 -23.28 -12.21
N ALA A 494 -18.22 -24.12 -12.88
CA ALA A 494 -17.20 -23.66 -13.81
C ALA A 494 -17.80 -22.78 -14.91
N ALA A 495 -18.91 -23.21 -15.53
CA ALA A 495 -19.58 -22.42 -16.57
C ALA A 495 -20.12 -21.09 -16.05
N LEU A 496 -20.59 -21.01 -14.80
CA LEU A 496 -21.01 -19.75 -14.17
C LEU A 496 -19.83 -18.78 -14.05
N TYR A 497 -18.68 -19.26 -13.61
CA TYR A 497 -17.47 -18.43 -13.49
C TYR A 497 -16.95 -17.98 -14.85
N PHE A 498 -16.91 -18.83 -15.86
CA PHE A 498 -16.52 -18.42 -17.23
C PHE A 498 -17.48 -17.39 -17.81
N ARG A 499 -18.79 -17.49 -17.55
CA ARG A 499 -19.75 -16.44 -17.96
C ARG A 499 -19.51 -15.11 -17.23
N LYS A 500 -19.19 -15.14 -15.93
CA LYS A 500 -18.81 -13.94 -15.17
C LYS A 500 -17.53 -13.32 -15.75
N CYS A 501 -16.52 -14.12 -16.08
CA CYS A 501 -15.33 -13.66 -16.79
C CYS A 501 -15.68 -12.93 -18.09
N LEU A 502 -16.54 -13.53 -18.93
CA LEU A 502 -16.96 -12.93 -20.21
C LEU A 502 -17.85 -11.69 -20.04
N LYS A 503 -18.59 -11.58 -18.95
CA LYS A 503 -19.34 -10.36 -18.62
C LYS A 503 -18.41 -9.17 -18.38
N LEU A 504 -17.27 -9.41 -17.72
CA LEU A 504 -16.27 -8.37 -17.45
C LEU A 504 -15.35 -8.14 -18.66
N ASN A 505 -14.96 -9.20 -19.36
CA ASN A 505 -14.15 -9.12 -20.58
C ASN A 505 -14.75 -10.00 -21.70
N PRO A 506 -15.61 -9.45 -22.56
CA PRO A 506 -16.21 -10.20 -23.66
C PRO A 506 -15.21 -10.77 -24.68
N ASN A 507 -13.95 -10.31 -24.63
CA ASN A 507 -12.89 -10.75 -25.55
C ASN A 507 -11.94 -11.80 -24.94
N CYS A 508 -12.25 -12.35 -23.78
CA CYS A 508 -11.49 -13.45 -23.19
C CYS A 508 -11.71 -14.74 -24.01
N LEU A 509 -10.76 -15.03 -24.90
CA LEU A 509 -10.83 -16.17 -25.81
C LEU A 509 -10.73 -17.50 -25.06
N GLU A 510 -9.96 -17.54 -23.98
CA GLU A 510 -9.78 -18.68 -23.12
C GLU A 510 -11.10 -19.09 -22.47
N ALA A 511 -11.83 -18.18 -21.86
CA ALA A 511 -13.13 -18.45 -21.26
C ALA A 511 -14.19 -18.85 -22.29
N LYS A 512 -14.11 -18.32 -23.52
CA LYS A 512 -14.98 -18.75 -24.62
C LYS A 512 -14.73 -20.21 -24.99
N LYS A 513 -13.47 -20.61 -25.12
CA LYS A 513 -13.11 -22.00 -25.43
C LYS A 513 -13.66 -22.96 -24.40
N GLU A 514 -13.55 -22.61 -23.11
CA GLU A 514 -14.03 -23.45 -21.99
C GLU A 514 -15.56 -23.63 -21.99
N LEU A 515 -16.32 -22.69 -22.50
CA LEU A 515 -17.79 -22.80 -22.58
C LEU A 515 -18.31 -23.53 -23.81
N TYR A 516 -17.49 -23.65 -24.87
CA TYR A 516 -17.89 -24.24 -26.15
C TYR A 516 -17.20 -25.58 -26.44
N LEU A 517 -16.36 -26.06 -25.54
CA LEU A 517 -15.77 -27.40 -25.55
C LEU A 517 -16.54 -28.37 -24.64
#